data_6b4c64a31c984530904af2b642daa132
#
_entry.id   6b4c64a31c984530904af2b642daa132
#
_cell.length_a   1.000
_cell.length_b   1.000
_cell.length_c   1.000
_cell.angle_alpha   90.00
_cell.angle_beta   90.00
_cell.angle_gamma   90.00
#
_symmetry.space_group_name_H-M   'P 1'
#
loop_
_entity.id
_entity.type
_entity.pdbx_description
1 polymer ?
#
loop_
_entity_poly.entity_id
_entity_poly.type
_entity_poly.pdbx_seq_one_letter_code
_entity_poly.pdbx_strand_id
1 'polypeptide(L)'
;GNGYLLVITDEDDNYLTSLTGMPQTRAVAPFKAPIDESKIMIGWQEYTDEWGNKFPDGESYSLIYPEVTIPEDAYYVPLIGAKGEVPYAKVRVRLESTIGIYGTGLLDAISDSDLKAEYVRQEQNGVPLNPAIFRNGEWVKTYGTTTHPLRYTYALSRGPLQDAAGAN
;
A
#
# COMPACT_ATOMS: atom_id res chain seq x y z
N GLY A 1 14.74 -2.94 7.66
CA GLY A 1 13.60 -3.69 7.13
C GLY A 1 13.88 -4.18 5.73
N ASN A 2 13.27 -5.28 5.34
CA ASN A 2 13.53 -5.92 4.04
C ASN A 2 12.74 -5.28 2.87
N GLY A 3 12.12 -4.12 3.08
CA GLY A 3 11.30 -3.47 2.06
C GLY A 3 9.93 -4.11 1.82
N TYR A 4 9.50 -5.01 2.70
CA TYR A 4 8.20 -5.67 2.63
C TYR A 4 7.32 -5.28 3.81
N LEU A 5 6.02 -5.22 3.54
CA LEU A 5 4.97 -4.99 4.52
C LEU A 5 4.05 -6.21 4.59
N LEU A 6 3.73 -6.61 5.81
CA LEU A 6 2.72 -7.61 6.05
C LEU A 6 1.36 -6.91 6.09
N VAL A 7 0.42 -7.36 5.26
CA VAL A 7 -0.95 -6.83 5.23
C VAL A 7 -1.91 -7.93 5.63
N ILE A 8 -2.80 -7.62 6.59
CA ILE A 8 -3.76 -8.58 7.13
C ILE A 8 -5.17 -8.00 7.01
N THR A 9 -6.04 -8.75 6.34
CA THR A 9 -7.41 -8.36 6.04
C THR A 9 -8.39 -9.49 6.35
N ASP A 10 -9.67 -9.17 6.33
CA ASP A 10 -10.75 -10.16 6.24
C ASP A 10 -10.93 -10.66 4.79
N GLU A 11 -11.91 -11.51 4.56
CA GLU A 11 -12.24 -12.07 3.23
C GLU A 11 -12.77 -11.02 2.24
N ASP A 12 -13.23 -9.85 2.73
CA ASP A 12 -13.73 -8.72 1.94
C ASP A 12 -12.63 -7.64 1.72
N ASP A 13 -11.35 -7.96 1.98
CA ASP A 13 -10.20 -7.06 1.91
C ASP A 13 -10.24 -5.86 2.87
N ASN A 14 -11.08 -5.90 3.91
CA ASN A 14 -11.04 -4.87 4.95
C ASN A 14 -9.94 -5.17 5.97
N TYR A 15 -9.21 -4.14 6.39
CA TYR A 15 -8.19 -4.28 7.43
C TYR A 15 -8.78 -4.72 8.76
N LEU A 16 -8.05 -5.57 9.48
CA LEU A 16 -8.37 -5.90 10.86
C LEU A 16 -8.01 -4.71 11.76
N THR A 17 -9.01 -4.13 12.41
CA THR A 17 -8.84 -2.94 13.26
C THR A 17 -7.94 -3.18 14.47
N SER A 18 -7.93 -4.41 15.00
CA SER A 18 -7.04 -4.83 16.09
C SER A 18 -5.55 -4.89 15.69
N LEU A 19 -5.26 -4.98 14.39
CA LEU A 19 -3.92 -5.11 13.84
C LEU A 19 -3.49 -3.88 13.03
N THR A 20 -4.34 -2.84 12.95
CA THR A 20 -4.11 -1.61 12.17
C THR A 20 -3.79 -1.84 10.68
N GLY A 21 -4.11 -3.03 10.14
CA GLY A 21 -3.88 -3.40 8.74
C GLY A 21 -2.45 -3.79 8.40
N MET A 22 -1.47 -3.10 8.94
CA MET A 22 -0.03 -3.36 8.77
C MET A 22 0.60 -3.53 10.16
N PRO A 23 0.48 -4.70 10.80
CA PRO A 23 0.92 -4.89 12.16
C PRO A 23 2.44 -4.86 12.26
N GLN A 24 2.92 -4.28 13.34
CA GLN A 24 4.32 -4.41 13.71
C GLN A 24 4.60 -5.84 14.16
N THR A 25 5.68 -6.43 13.67
CA THR A 25 6.12 -7.78 14.05
C THR A 25 7.16 -7.73 15.17
N ARG A 26 7.68 -6.55 15.48
CA ARG A 26 8.69 -6.33 16.53
C ARG A 26 8.29 -5.20 17.45
N ALA A 27 8.55 -5.37 18.74
CA ALA A 27 8.37 -4.34 19.75
C ALA A 27 9.53 -4.34 20.74
N VAL A 28 9.80 -3.20 21.37
CA VAL A 28 10.79 -3.05 22.44
C VAL A 28 10.09 -3.22 23.78
N ALA A 29 10.68 -3.98 24.67
CA ALA A 29 10.15 -4.18 26.02
C ALA A 29 9.85 -2.82 26.71
N PRO A 30 8.74 -2.70 27.46
CA PRO A 30 7.80 -3.76 27.88
C PRO A 30 6.68 -4.10 26.87
N PHE A 31 6.68 -3.49 25.71
CA PHE A 31 5.65 -3.70 24.70
C PHE A 31 5.83 -5.04 24.00
N LYS A 32 4.72 -5.61 23.56
CA LYS A 32 4.71 -6.81 22.71
C LYS A 32 4.14 -6.47 21.35
N ALA A 33 4.74 -7.03 20.30
CA ALA A 33 4.13 -7.00 18.99
C ALA A 33 2.83 -7.81 19.00
N PRO A 34 1.84 -7.46 18.19
CA PRO A 34 0.57 -8.20 18.10
C PRO A 34 0.71 -9.59 17.47
N ILE A 35 1.81 -9.86 16.80
CA ILE A 35 2.09 -11.12 16.11
C ILE A 35 3.49 -11.62 16.48
N ASP A 36 3.63 -12.93 16.62
CA ASP A 36 4.91 -13.62 16.81
C ASP A 36 5.62 -13.75 15.45
N GLU A 37 6.62 -12.90 15.20
CA GLU A 37 7.40 -12.92 13.97
C GLU A 37 8.07 -14.27 13.70
N SER A 38 8.45 -14.99 14.75
CA SER A 38 9.15 -16.28 14.61
C SER A 38 8.30 -17.38 14.01
N LYS A 39 6.98 -17.21 14.02
CA LYS A 39 6.01 -18.17 13.49
C LYS A 39 5.53 -17.82 12.07
N ILE A 40 5.93 -16.65 11.53
CA ILE A 40 5.58 -16.25 10.18
C ILE A 40 6.38 -17.08 9.19
N MET A 41 5.69 -17.78 8.30
CA MET A 41 6.29 -18.57 7.22
C MET A 41 6.06 -17.88 5.88
N ILE A 42 7.12 -17.75 5.09
CA ILE A 42 7.06 -17.17 3.75
C ILE A 42 7.62 -18.19 2.76
N GLY A 43 6.78 -18.67 1.86
CA GLY A 43 7.15 -19.47 0.71
C GLY A 43 7.14 -18.61 -0.56
N TRP A 44 8.03 -18.90 -1.50
CA TRP A 44 8.06 -18.26 -2.81
C TRP A 44 7.57 -19.26 -3.85
N GLN A 45 6.50 -18.90 -4.56
CA GLN A 45 5.87 -19.74 -5.57
C GLN A 45 6.12 -19.17 -6.95
N GLU A 46 6.51 -20.04 -7.89
CA GLU A 46 6.57 -19.67 -9.31
C GLU A 46 5.17 -19.66 -9.91
N TYR A 47 4.91 -18.77 -10.83
CA TYR A 47 3.65 -18.76 -11.58
C TYR A 47 3.86 -18.32 -13.03
N THR A 48 2.88 -18.67 -13.85
CA THR A 48 2.83 -18.28 -15.25
C THR A 48 1.69 -17.30 -15.46
N ASP A 49 1.98 -16.17 -16.08
CA ASP A 49 0.99 -15.18 -16.43
C ASP A 49 0.22 -15.51 -17.73
N GLU A 50 -0.69 -14.63 -18.14
CA GLU A 50 -1.50 -14.81 -19.34
C GLU A 50 -0.69 -14.80 -20.65
N TRP A 51 0.55 -14.27 -20.62
CA TRP A 51 1.47 -14.25 -21.78
C TRP A 51 2.45 -15.43 -21.77
N GLY A 52 2.32 -16.37 -20.83
CA GLY A 52 3.20 -17.53 -20.71
C GLY A 52 4.62 -17.21 -20.32
N ASN A 53 4.82 -16.14 -19.55
CA ASN A 53 6.10 -15.62 -19.09
C ASN A 53 7.05 -15.27 -20.25
N LYS A 54 6.52 -14.64 -21.30
CA LYS A 54 7.29 -14.20 -22.47
C LYS A 54 7.02 -12.76 -22.83
N PHE A 55 8.08 -12.03 -23.12
CA PHE A 55 7.99 -10.73 -23.73
C PHE A 55 7.56 -10.81 -25.20
N PRO A 56 7.07 -9.70 -25.82
CA PRO A 56 6.67 -9.70 -27.23
C PRO A 56 7.78 -10.07 -28.22
N ASP A 57 9.05 -9.89 -27.85
CA ASP A 57 10.23 -10.28 -28.65
C ASP A 57 10.60 -11.76 -28.48
N GLY A 58 9.88 -12.50 -27.60
CA GLY A 58 10.07 -13.91 -27.33
C GLY A 58 11.05 -14.22 -26.19
N GLU A 59 11.68 -13.22 -25.58
CA GLU A 59 12.50 -13.42 -24.39
C GLU A 59 11.63 -13.90 -23.21
N SER A 60 12.14 -14.90 -22.46
CA SER A 60 11.41 -15.44 -21.31
C SER A 60 11.81 -14.76 -20.02
N TYR A 61 10.86 -14.65 -19.08
CA TYR A 61 11.09 -14.17 -17.72
C TYR A 61 10.50 -15.14 -16.69
N SER A 62 10.96 -15.06 -15.45
CA SER A 62 10.40 -15.81 -14.33
C SER A 62 9.61 -14.89 -13.41
N LEU A 63 8.44 -15.34 -12.98
CA LEU A 63 7.61 -14.66 -12.01
C LEU A 63 7.47 -15.50 -10.75
N ILE A 64 7.63 -14.84 -9.60
CA ILE A 64 7.42 -15.44 -8.29
C ILE A 64 6.52 -14.54 -7.46
N TYR A 65 5.73 -15.13 -6.58
CA TYR A 65 4.98 -14.38 -5.56
C TYR A 65 5.21 -14.99 -4.18
N PRO A 66 5.12 -14.18 -3.11
CA PRO A 66 5.23 -14.66 -1.75
C PRO A 66 3.89 -15.25 -1.28
N GLU A 67 3.92 -16.45 -0.76
CA GLU A 67 2.82 -17.05 -0.01
C GLU A 67 3.14 -16.96 1.48
N VAL A 68 2.31 -16.27 2.24
CA VAL A 68 2.53 -16.00 3.66
C VAL A 68 1.53 -16.78 4.49
N THR A 69 2.03 -17.52 5.47
CA THR A 69 1.22 -18.20 6.46
C THR A 69 1.57 -17.72 7.86
N ILE A 70 0.57 -17.31 8.61
CA ILE A 70 0.66 -16.96 10.03
C ILE A 70 -0.29 -17.90 10.77
N PRO A 71 0.21 -18.85 11.56
CA PRO A 71 -0.66 -19.77 12.30
C PRO A 71 -1.48 -19.02 13.36
N GLU A 72 -2.65 -19.56 13.70
CA GLU A 72 -3.60 -18.91 14.62
C GLU A 72 -2.96 -18.56 15.97
N ASP A 73 -2.13 -19.45 16.49
CA ASP A 73 -1.43 -19.26 17.76
C ASP A 73 -0.27 -18.25 17.71
N ALA A 74 0.01 -17.67 16.56
CA ALA A 74 0.96 -16.56 16.41
C ALA A 74 0.35 -15.19 16.73
N TYR A 75 -0.97 -15.08 16.77
CA TYR A 75 -1.65 -13.83 17.08
C TYR A 75 -1.80 -13.65 18.59
N TYR A 76 -1.24 -12.55 19.11
CA TYR A 76 -1.33 -12.20 20.53
C TYR A 76 -2.52 -11.30 20.86
N VAL A 77 -3.26 -10.89 19.85
CA VAL A 77 -4.46 -10.04 19.96
C VAL A 77 -5.63 -10.72 19.25
N PRO A 78 -6.88 -10.46 19.67
CA PRO A 78 -8.06 -10.97 18.99
C PRO A 78 -8.13 -10.40 17.55
N LEU A 79 -8.64 -11.20 16.62
CA LEU A 79 -8.79 -10.82 15.21
C LEU A 79 -10.11 -10.06 15.04
N ILE A 80 -10.07 -8.73 15.14
CA ILE A 80 -11.25 -7.87 15.08
C ILE A 80 -11.20 -7.00 13.83
N GLY A 81 -12.24 -7.10 13.02
CA GLY A 81 -12.50 -6.23 11.87
C GLY A 81 -13.58 -5.18 12.16
N ALA A 82 -13.95 -4.41 11.17
CA ALA A 82 -14.96 -3.35 11.30
C ALA A 82 -16.35 -3.87 11.71
N LYS A 83 -16.66 -5.13 11.40
CA LYS A 83 -17.96 -5.78 11.70
C LYS A 83 -17.92 -6.66 12.96
N GLY A 84 -16.82 -6.67 13.72
CA GLY A 84 -16.63 -7.49 14.90
C GLY A 84 -15.53 -8.53 14.73
N GLU A 85 -15.59 -9.63 15.49
CA GLU A 85 -14.59 -10.69 15.45
C GLU A 85 -14.57 -11.42 14.11
N VAL A 86 -13.37 -11.63 13.57
CA VAL A 86 -13.13 -12.33 12.31
C VAL A 86 -12.58 -13.71 12.60
N PRO A 87 -13.28 -14.80 12.20
CA PRO A 87 -12.75 -16.14 12.34
C PRO A 87 -11.41 -16.29 11.62
N TYR A 88 -10.47 -16.98 12.24
CA TYR A 88 -9.12 -17.19 11.68
C TYR A 88 -9.16 -17.71 10.22
N ALA A 89 -10.06 -18.63 9.89
CA ALA A 89 -10.20 -19.18 8.55
C ALA A 89 -10.57 -18.13 7.47
N LYS A 90 -11.08 -16.96 7.87
CA LYS A 90 -11.46 -15.85 7.00
C LYS A 90 -10.40 -14.75 6.94
N VAL A 91 -9.32 -14.90 7.67
CA VAL A 91 -8.19 -13.98 7.62
C VAL A 91 -7.38 -14.23 6.34
N ARG A 92 -7.02 -13.15 5.68
CA ARG A 92 -6.15 -13.14 4.52
C ARG A 92 -4.86 -12.41 4.87
N VAL A 93 -3.75 -12.99 4.48
CA VAL A 93 -2.41 -12.43 4.73
C VAL A 93 -1.71 -12.32 3.40
N ARG A 94 -1.10 -11.16 3.15
CA ARG A 94 -0.26 -10.95 1.98
C ARG A 94 0.99 -10.16 2.35
N LEU A 95 2.04 -10.34 1.57
CA LEU A 95 3.27 -9.60 1.65
C LEU A 95 3.29 -8.58 0.53
N GLU A 96 3.37 -7.31 0.87
CA GLU A 96 3.45 -6.23 -0.10
C GLU A 96 4.84 -5.61 -0.10
N SER A 97 5.34 -5.27 -1.28
CA SER A 97 6.59 -4.53 -1.41
C SER A 97 6.35 -3.06 -1.14
N THR A 98 7.20 -2.44 -0.35
CA THR A 98 7.18 -0.99 -0.17
C THR A 98 7.67 -0.31 -1.44
N ILE A 99 7.04 0.81 -1.78
CA ILE A 99 7.54 1.67 -2.85
C ILE A 99 8.90 2.24 -2.42
N GLY A 100 9.89 2.15 -3.30
CA GLY A 100 11.19 2.78 -3.06
C GLY A 100 11.05 4.30 -2.98
N ILE A 101 11.80 4.90 -2.07
CA ILE A 101 11.82 6.37 -1.88
C ILE A 101 12.81 7.08 -2.82
N TYR A 102 13.44 6.34 -3.72
CA TYR A 102 14.38 6.92 -4.70
C TYR A 102 13.66 7.88 -5.63
N GLY A 103 14.19 9.08 -5.77
CA GLY A 103 13.60 10.09 -6.65
C GLY A 103 12.43 10.88 -6.04
N THR A 104 11.98 10.59 -4.83
CA THR A 104 10.88 11.34 -4.19
C THR A 104 11.20 12.83 -4.03
N GLY A 105 12.46 13.18 -3.77
CA GLY A 105 12.89 14.58 -3.75
C GLY A 105 12.74 15.30 -5.09
N LEU A 106 12.90 14.58 -6.21
CA LEU A 106 12.64 15.13 -7.55
C LEU A 106 11.15 15.33 -7.79
N LEU A 107 10.30 14.41 -7.33
CA LEU A 107 8.84 14.58 -7.36
C LEU A 107 8.39 15.76 -6.50
N ASP A 108 9.00 15.96 -5.35
CA ASP A 108 8.70 17.06 -4.46
C ASP A 108 9.13 18.43 -5.04
N ALA A 109 10.15 18.44 -5.90
CA ALA A 109 10.62 19.65 -6.58
C ALA A 109 9.73 20.08 -7.77
N ILE A 110 8.79 19.23 -8.22
CA ILE A 110 7.83 19.60 -9.26
C ILE A 110 6.89 20.68 -8.69
N SER A 111 6.75 21.79 -9.41
CA SER A 111 5.90 22.89 -8.94
C SER A 111 4.41 22.49 -8.97
N ASP A 112 3.62 23.10 -8.10
CA ASP A 112 2.16 22.91 -8.10
C ASP A 112 1.53 23.37 -9.42
N SER A 113 2.10 24.40 -10.05
CA SER A 113 1.67 24.88 -11.37
C SER A 113 1.89 23.86 -12.49
N ASP A 114 3.03 23.16 -12.47
CA ASP A 114 3.33 22.12 -13.48
C ASP A 114 2.43 20.91 -13.28
N LEU A 115 2.19 20.51 -12.04
CA LEU A 115 1.24 19.43 -11.73
C LEU A 115 -0.17 19.79 -12.19
N LYS A 116 -0.64 21.03 -11.94
CA LYS A 116 -1.95 21.48 -12.39
C LYS A 116 -2.04 21.48 -13.92
N ALA A 117 -1.01 21.99 -14.59
CA ALA A 117 -0.97 21.99 -16.06
C ALA A 117 -1.03 20.56 -16.64
N GLU A 118 -0.33 19.61 -16.02
CA GLU A 118 -0.35 18.21 -16.42
C GLU A 118 -1.75 17.59 -16.21
N TYR A 119 -2.40 17.85 -15.08
CA TYR A 119 -3.77 17.37 -14.85
C TYR A 119 -4.76 17.93 -15.88
N VAL A 120 -4.67 19.25 -16.21
CA VAL A 120 -5.50 19.85 -17.25
C VAL A 120 -5.23 19.19 -18.60
N ARG A 121 -3.96 18.92 -18.93
CA ARG A 121 -3.59 18.23 -20.16
C ARG A 121 -4.18 16.82 -20.23
N GLN A 122 -4.12 16.07 -19.13
CA GLN A 122 -4.69 14.73 -19.05
C GLN A 122 -6.22 14.77 -19.19
N GLU A 123 -6.89 15.70 -18.50
CA GLU A 123 -8.34 15.90 -18.59
C GLU A 123 -8.77 16.18 -20.04
N GLN A 124 -8.08 17.08 -20.73
CA GLN A 124 -8.34 17.41 -22.15
C GLN A 124 -8.13 16.23 -23.11
N ASN A 125 -7.26 15.31 -22.75
CA ASN A 125 -7.01 14.08 -23.51
C ASN A 125 -7.91 12.90 -23.09
N GLY A 126 -8.92 13.14 -22.24
CA GLY A 126 -9.89 12.13 -21.83
C GLY A 126 -9.34 11.11 -20.85
N VAL A 127 -8.22 11.38 -20.18
CA VAL A 127 -7.69 10.52 -19.13
C VAL A 127 -8.60 10.62 -17.90
N PRO A 128 -9.09 9.50 -17.35
CA PRO A 128 -9.86 9.52 -16.11
C PRO A 128 -9.02 10.05 -14.96
N LEU A 129 -9.37 11.22 -14.44
CA LEU A 129 -8.71 11.83 -13.29
C LEU A 129 -9.44 11.49 -11.99
N ASN A 130 -8.69 11.48 -10.88
CA ASN A 130 -9.30 11.29 -9.57
C ASN A 130 -10.10 12.56 -9.17
N PRO A 131 -11.44 12.51 -9.16
CA PRO A 131 -12.28 13.66 -8.86
C PRO A 131 -12.19 14.13 -7.41
N ALA A 132 -11.59 13.34 -6.52
CA ALA A 132 -11.35 13.74 -5.14
C ALA A 132 -10.16 14.70 -4.97
N ILE A 133 -9.32 14.83 -6.00
CA ILE A 133 -8.09 15.64 -5.93
C ILE A 133 -8.15 16.82 -6.88
N PHE A 134 -8.63 16.60 -8.10
CA PHE A 134 -8.67 17.60 -9.15
C PHE A 134 -9.99 17.50 -9.93
N ARG A 135 -10.66 18.61 -10.11
CA ARG A 135 -11.95 18.67 -10.82
C ARG A 135 -12.11 20.03 -11.50
N ASN A 136 -12.54 20.01 -12.74
CA ASN A 136 -12.84 21.22 -13.52
C ASN A 136 -11.69 22.24 -13.52
N GLY A 137 -10.45 21.78 -13.64
CA GLY A 137 -9.27 22.64 -13.66
C GLY A 137 -8.82 23.17 -12.30
N GLU A 138 -9.42 22.71 -11.21
CA GLU A 138 -9.10 23.19 -9.84
C GLU A 138 -8.75 22.04 -8.89
N TRP A 139 -7.85 22.35 -7.96
CA TRP A 139 -7.55 21.44 -6.84
C TRP A 139 -8.75 21.35 -5.89
N VAL A 140 -9.16 20.13 -5.60
CA VAL A 140 -10.14 19.87 -4.55
C VAL A 140 -9.41 19.74 -3.23
N LYS A 141 -9.84 20.52 -2.21
CA LYS A 141 -9.30 20.38 -0.87
C LYS A 141 -9.65 19.01 -0.30
N THR A 142 -8.62 18.20 -0.08
CA THR A 142 -8.73 16.95 0.67
C THR A 142 -8.14 17.19 2.06
N TYR A 143 -8.75 16.60 3.07
CA TYR A 143 -8.31 16.70 4.48
C TYR A 143 -8.28 18.12 5.07
N GLY A 144 -8.96 19.08 4.48
CA GLY A 144 -9.25 20.40 5.04
C GLY A 144 -8.09 21.38 5.20
N THR A 145 -6.85 20.94 5.18
CA THR A 145 -5.67 21.76 5.55
C THR A 145 -4.59 21.82 4.49
N THR A 146 -4.56 20.89 3.53
CA THR A 146 -3.50 20.89 2.52
C THR A 146 -3.80 21.90 1.41
N THR A 147 -2.85 22.79 1.16
CA THR A 147 -2.91 23.77 0.06
C THR A 147 -2.17 23.28 -1.18
N HIS A 148 -1.45 22.18 -1.05
CA HIS A 148 -0.65 21.59 -2.12
C HIS A 148 -1.36 20.36 -2.73
N PRO A 149 -1.17 20.10 -4.03
CA PRO A 149 -1.70 18.89 -4.66
C PRO A 149 -1.09 17.64 -4.06
N LEU A 150 -1.90 16.60 -3.92
CA LEU A 150 -1.43 15.30 -3.51
C LEU A 150 -0.65 14.65 -4.65
N ARG A 151 0.53 14.13 -4.39
CA ARG A 151 1.46 13.67 -5.43
C ARG A 151 2.14 12.34 -5.16
N TYR A 152 1.99 11.80 -3.96
CA TYR A 152 2.60 10.53 -3.59
C TYR A 152 1.57 9.42 -3.48
N THR A 153 1.99 8.22 -3.85
CA THR A 153 1.22 6.98 -3.94
C THR A 153 0.13 7.00 -5.02
N TYR A 154 -0.29 5.83 -5.46
CA TYR A 154 -1.42 5.69 -6.39
C TYR A 154 -2.72 6.29 -5.80
N ALA A 155 -2.91 6.15 -4.49
CA ALA A 155 -4.05 6.73 -3.79
C ALA A 155 -3.98 8.26 -3.67
N LEU A 156 -2.86 8.89 -4.03
CA LEU A 156 -2.62 10.33 -3.91
C LEU A 156 -3.01 10.83 -2.51
N SER A 157 -2.51 10.15 -1.50
CA SER A 157 -2.89 10.38 -0.11
C SER A 157 -1.98 11.37 0.61
N ARG A 158 -0.91 11.82 -0.02
CA ARG A 158 0.08 12.73 0.58
C ARG A 158 0.41 13.88 -0.36
N GLY A 159 0.62 15.06 0.23
CA GLY A 159 1.08 16.27 -0.44
C GLY A 159 2.60 16.29 -0.57
N PRO A 160 3.30 17.24 0.07
CA PRO A 160 4.76 17.29 0.03
C PRO A 160 5.41 16.13 0.79
N LEU A 161 6.72 15.94 0.57
CA LEU A 161 7.49 14.85 1.18
C LEU A 161 7.42 14.85 2.71
N GLN A 162 7.33 16.04 3.33
CA GLN A 162 7.19 16.19 4.79
C GLN A 162 5.90 15.54 5.30
N ASP A 163 4.81 15.62 4.55
CA ASP A 163 3.54 14.97 4.92
C ASP A 163 3.68 13.43 4.88
N ALA A 164 4.43 12.93 3.91
CA ALA A 164 4.69 11.50 3.80
C ALA A 164 5.55 10.98 4.97
N ALA A 165 6.55 11.76 5.38
CA ALA A 165 7.42 11.41 6.51
C ALA A 165 6.73 11.59 7.87
N GLY A 166 5.86 12.58 8.02
CA GLY A 166 5.18 12.89 9.29
C GLY A 166 3.96 12.02 9.59
N ALA A 167 3.49 11.24 8.62
CA ALA A 167 2.30 10.38 8.78
C ALA A 167 2.62 8.93 9.18
N ASN A 168 3.90 8.59 9.32
CA ASN A 168 4.35 7.24 9.67
C ASN A 168 4.85 7.17 11.12
#